data_029f47d596fe7b1a541c9c5c2e0b658f
#
_entry.id   029f47d596fe7b1a541c9c5c2e0b658f
#
_cell.length_a   1.000
_cell.length_b   1.000
_cell.length_c   1.000
_cell.angle_alpha   90.00
_cell.angle_beta   90.00
_cell.angle_gamma   90.00
#
_symmetry.space_group_name_H-M   'P 1'
#
loop_
_entity.id
_entity.type
_entity.pdbx_description
1 polymer ?
#
loop_
_entity_poly.entity_id
_entity_poly.type
_entity_poly.pdbx_seq_one_letter_code
_entity_poly.pdbx_strand_id
1 'polypeptide(L)'
;MGLSAKLVRSQLNFFKPFVSSCSLEVTRKGQDKLGELMEAIHRHDVIVQDHKFNNFDGAWVIPTEERRPGVILYLHGGGYTCGDLDYAKGFASTLAVECGVRVFCSAYRLAPETRFPGAVDDAEESYSFLLSKGYAPEQITLCGESAGGGLIYALCLRLKEKSLPLPNGIIAISPWVDL
;
A
#
# COMPACT_ATOMS: atom_id res chain seq x y z
N MET A 1 -12.65 26.83 0.05
CA MET A 1 -12.91 25.37 0.00
C MET A 1 -14.07 25.15 -0.98
N GLY A 2 -13.86 24.41 -2.07
CA GLY A 2 -14.87 24.21 -3.11
C GLY A 2 -16.09 23.41 -2.60
N LEU A 3 -17.23 23.51 -3.31
CA LEU A 3 -18.49 22.84 -2.97
C LEU A 3 -18.30 21.31 -2.84
N SER A 4 -17.50 20.71 -3.71
CA SER A 4 -17.15 19.29 -3.69
C SER A 4 -16.44 18.87 -2.39
N ALA A 5 -15.49 19.66 -1.89
CA ALA A 5 -14.78 19.36 -0.65
C ALA A 5 -15.70 19.44 0.59
N LYS A 6 -16.67 20.36 0.59
CA LYS A 6 -17.68 20.44 1.67
C LYS A 6 -18.61 19.23 1.65
N LEU A 7 -19.01 18.77 0.47
CA LEU A 7 -19.87 17.60 0.30
C LEU A 7 -19.19 16.33 0.79
N VAL A 8 -17.93 16.10 0.36
CA VAL A 8 -17.11 14.96 0.81
C VAL A 8 -16.91 14.98 2.33
N ARG A 9 -16.61 16.15 2.90
CA ARG A 9 -16.44 16.30 4.34
C ARG A 9 -17.73 16.00 5.11
N SER A 10 -18.88 16.43 4.59
CA SER A 10 -20.19 16.13 5.18
C SER A 10 -20.49 14.63 5.16
N GLN A 11 -20.20 13.96 4.04
CA GLN A 11 -20.37 12.51 3.94
C GLN A 11 -19.44 11.76 4.90
N LEU A 12 -18.16 12.13 4.97
CA LEU A 12 -17.21 11.52 5.91
C LEU A 12 -17.66 11.70 7.37
N ASN A 13 -18.14 12.90 7.75
CA ASN A 13 -18.65 13.15 9.09
C ASN A 13 -19.92 12.35 9.41
N PHE A 14 -20.78 12.11 8.42
CA PHE A 14 -21.97 11.30 8.57
C PHE A 14 -21.64 9.83 8.82
N PHE A 15 -20.65 9.29 8.10
CA PHE A 15 -20.25 7.88 8.25
C PHE A 15 -19.28 7.62 9.41
N LYS A 16 -18.59 8.65 9.91
CA LYS A 16 -17.59 8.51 10.98
C LYS A 16 -18.09 7.75 12.23
N PRO A 17 -19.27 8.06 12.82
CA PRO A 17 -19.77 7.33 13.98
C PRO A 17 -20.04 5.85 13.67
N PHE A 18 -20.52 5.55 12.47
CA PHE A 18 -20.80 4.19 12.02
C PHE A 18 -19.52 3.37 11.88
N VAL A 19 -18.50 3.91 11.22
CA VAL A 19 -17.19 3.25 11.03
C VAL A 19 -16.49 3.04 12.38
N SER A 20 -16.56 4.02 13.30
CA SER A 20 -15.91 3.90 14.62
C SER A 20 -16.59 2.89 15.56
N SER A 21 -17.83 2.48 15.27
CA SER A 21 -18.57 1.47 16.04
C SER A 21 -18.51 0.06 15.43
N CYS A 22 -17.96 -0.09 14.23
CA CYS A 22 -17.81 -1.39 13.59
C CYS A 22 -16.75 -2.26 14.28
N SER A 23 -17.03 -3.57 14.36
CA SER A 23 -16.00 -4.52 14.76
C SER A 23 -14.86 -4.56 13.74
N LEU A 24 -13.67 -4.96 14.21
CA LEU A 24 -12.49 -5.11 13.33
C LEU A 24 -12.80 -6.01 12.13
N GLU A 25 -13.53 -7.10 12.34
CA GLU A 25 -13.91 -8.03 11.28
C GLU A 25 -14.76 -7.37 10.18
N VAL A 26 -15.74 -6.55 10.58
CA VAL A 26 -16.60 -5.82 9.63
C VAL A 26 -15.79 -4.79 8.86
N THR A 27 -14.87 -4.10 9.53
CA THR A 27 -13.99 -3.12 8.88
C THR A 27 -13.08 -3.79 7.86
N ARG A 28 -12.46 -4.92 8.20
CA ARG A 28 -11.63 -5.72 7.30
C ARG A 28 -12.41 -6.14 6.06
N LYS A 29 -13.56 -6.81 6.22
CA LYS A 29 -14.42 -7.23 5.10
C LYS A 29 -14.86 -6.07 4.20
N GLY A 30 -15.12 -4.92 4.79
CA GLY A 30 -15.49 -3.73 4.03
C GLY A 30 -14.33 -3.20 3.17
N GLN A 31 -13.11 -3.23 3.70
CA GLN A 31 -11.91 -2.81 2.99
C GLN A 31 -11.53 -3.80 1.88
N ASP A 32 -11.60 -5.10 2.16
CA ASP A 32 -11.35 -6.17 1.19
C ASP A 32 -12.31 -6.02 -0.01
N LYS A 33 -13.61 -5.80 0.28
CA LYS A 33 -14.60 -5.59 -0.77
C LYS A 33 -14.36 -4.33 -1.61
N LEU A 34 -13.85 -3.27 -1.00
CA LEU A 34 -13.42 -2.08 -1.73
C LEU A 34 -12.25 -2.41 -2.67
N GLY A 35 -11.29 -3.22 -2.22
CA GLY A 35 -10.17 -3.68 -3.03
C GLY A 35 -10.62 -4.45 -4.27
N GLU A 36 -11.51 -5.44 -4.09
CA GLU A 36 -12.09 -6.20 -5.21
C GLU A 36 -12.76 -5.28 -6.25
N LEU A 37 -13.50 -4.26 -5.80
CA LEU A 37 -14.15 -3.30 -6.70
C LEU A 37 -13.13 -2.46 -7.47
N MET A 38 -12.07 -2.01 -6.82
CA MET A 38 -11.01 -1.22 -7.46
C MET A 38 -10.24 -2.08 -8.47
N GLU A 39 -9.92 -3.32 -8.13
CA GLU A 39 -9.27 -4.27 -9.05
C GLU A 39 -10.15 -4.53 -10.28
N ALA A 40 -11.46 -4.71 -10.09
CA ALA A 40 -12.40 -4.94 -11.17
C ALA A 40 -12.47 -3.80 -12.20
N ILE A 41 -12.23 -2.55 -11.77
CA ILE A 41 -12.20 -1.38 -12.67
C ILE A 41 -11.05 -1.51 -13.68
N HIS A 42 -9.90 -1.99 -13.25
CA HIS A 42 -8.67 -2.05 -14.05
C HIS A 42 -8.29 -3.46 -14.52
N ARG A 43 -9.18 -4.45 -14.37
CA ARG A 43 -8.86 -5.87 -14.64
C ARG A 43 -8.34 -6.17 -16.03
N HIS A 44 -8.64 -5.31 -17.02
CA HIS A 44 -8.20 -5.46 -18.41
C HIS A 44 -6.93 -4.63 -18.72
N ASP A 45 -6.55 -3.74 -17.80
CA ASP A 45 -5.47 -2.79 -17.98
C ASP A 45 -4.19 -3.22 -17.24
N VAL A 46 -4.30 -4.29 -16.41
CA VAL A 46 -3.17 -4.80 -15.62
C VAL A 46 -3.06 -6.32 -15.71
N ILE A 47 -1.84 -6.81 -15.51
CA ILE A 47 -1.52 -8.22 -15.26
C ILE A 47 -1.11 -8.34 -13.81
N VAL A 48 -1.81 -9.18 -13.05
CA VAL A 48 -1.53 -9.43 -11.63
C VAL A 48 -0.80 -10.77 -11.48
N GLN A 49 0.29 -10.76 -10.69
CA GLN A 49 1.08 -11.97 -10.39
C GLN A 49 1.36 -12.01 -8.90
N ASP A 50 0.74 -12.95 -8.20
CA ASP A 50 0.93 -13.13 -6.78
C ASP A 50 2.36 -13.60 -6.47
N HIS A 51 2.88 -13.14 -5.33
CA HIS A 51 4.16 -13.55 -4.77
C HIS A 51 3.99 -13.90 -3.29
N LYS A 52 4.55 -15.04 -2.88
CA LYS A 52 4.51 -15.49 -1.49
C LYS A 52 5.85 -15.31 -0.82
N PHE A 53 5.86 -14.59 0.28
CA PHE A 53 6.94 -14.61 1.25
C PHE A 53 6.69 -15.70 2.30
N ASN A 54 7.58 -15.86 3.25
CA ASN A 54 7.40 -16.89 4.28
C ASN A 54 6.24 -16.58 5.24
N ASN A 55 6.00 -15.30 5.53
CA ASN A 55 5.07 -14.86 6.57
C ASN A 55 3.95 -13.97 6.07
N PHE A 56 3.99 -13.49 4.85
CA PHE A 56 3.00 -12.60 4.25
C PHE A 56 2.98 -12.78 2.73
N ASP A 57 2.02 -12.16 2.07
CA ASP A 57 1.87 -12.22 0.63
C ASP A 57 2.11 -10.84 -0.01
N GLY A 58 2.48 -10.83 -1.26
CA GLY A 58 2.60 -9.66 -2.10
C GLY A 58 2.13 -9.95 -3.52
N ALA A 59 2.06 -8.93 -4.35
CA ALA A 59 1.75 -9.11 -5.77
C ALA A 59 2.43 -8.07 -6.64
N TRP A 60 2.79 -8.50 -7.82
CA TRP A 60 3.09 -7.61 -8.94
C TRP A 60 1.79 -7.19 -9.61
N VAL A 61 1.66 -5.91 -9.86
CA VAL A 61 0.61 -5.32 -10.68
C VAL A 61 1.31 -4.58 -11.81
N ILE A 62 1.21 -5.13 -13.01
CA ILE A 62 1.95 -4.69 -14.19
C ILE A 62 0.94 -4.08 -15.16
N PRO A 63 1.03 -2.79 -15.49
CA PRO A 63 0.13 -2.19 -16.47
C PRO A 63 0.40 -2.78 -17.86
N THR A 64 -0.66 -3.03 -18.64
CA THR A 64 -0.54 -3.51 -20.02
C THR A 64 0.18 -2.49 -20.90
N GLU A 65 0.09 -1.21 -20.56
CA GLU A 65 0.84 -0.11 -21.18
C GLU A 65 1.87 0.46 -20.20
N GLU A 66 3.03 -0.21 -20.10
CA GLU A 66 4.14 0.28 -19.28
C GLU A 66 4.83 1.45 -19.99
N ARG A 67 4.75 2.65 -19.42
CA ARG A 67 5.23 3.90 -20.03
C ARG A 67 6.54 4.42 -19.42
N ARG A 68 6.92 3.91 -18.26
CA ARG A 68 8.08 4.39 -17.50
C ARG A 68 8.84 3.23 -16.87
N PRO A 69 10.16 3.28 -16.84
CA PRO A 69 10.96 2.29 -16.13
C PRO A 69 10.86 2.47 -14.62
N GLY A 70 11.24 1.44 -13.88
CA GLY A 70 11.26 1.44 -12.42
C GLY A 70 10.08 0.67 -11.82
N VAL A 71 9.92 0.82 -10.52
CA VAL A 71 8.88 0.12 -9.74
C VAL A 71 8.39 0.99 -8.57
N ILE A 72 7.11 0.93 -8.30
CA ILE A 72 6.53 1.46 -7.07
C ILE A 72 6.40 0.30 -6.08
N LEU A 73 7.00 0.43 -4.89
CA LEU A 73 6.64 -0.41 -3.74
C LEU A 73 5.48 0.26 -3.01
N TYR A 74 4.31 -0.37 -3.08
CA TYR A 74 3.12 0.14 -2.44
C TYR A 74 2.82 -0.59 -1.13
N LEU A 75 2.65 0.20 -0.06
CA LEU A 75 2.28 -0.25 1.28
C LEU A 75 0.92 0.36 1.63
N HIS A 76 -0.08 -0.48 1.83
CA HIS A 76 -1.47 -0.07 1.98
C HIS A 76 -1.77 0.58 3.34
N GLY A 77 -2.85 1.36 3.42
CA GLY A 77 -3.42 1.87 4.66
C GLY A 77 -4.30 0.85 5.38
N GLY A 78 -4.99 1.31 6.42
CA GLY A 78 -5.89 0.47 7.21
C GLY A 78 -5.53 0.44 8.70
N GLY A 79 -4.80 1.44 9.20
CA GLY A 79 -4.48 1.61 10.63
C GLY A 79 -3.64 0.47 11.19
N TYR A 80 -2.84 -0.22 10.38
CA TYR A 80 -2.09 -1.44 10.71
C TYR A 80 -2.95 -2.62 11.16
N THR A 81 -4.27 -2.53 11.06
CA THR A 81 -5.20 -3.55 11.53
C THR A 81 -6.09 -4.11 10.42
N CYS A 82 -6.19 -3.42 9.31
CA CYS A 82 -7.02 -3.76 8.16
C CYS A 82 -6.21 -3.65 6.86
N GLY A 83 -6.76 -4.21 5.79
CA GLY A 83 -6.15 -4.31 4.48
C GLY A 83 -5.52 -5.67 4.27
N ASP A 84 -5.82 -6.26 3.15
CA ASP A 84 -5.27 -7.53 2.71
C ASP A 84 -4.63 -7.39 1.32
N LEU A 85 -4.32 -8.50 0.70
CA LEU A 85 -3.73 -8.50 -0.62
C LEU A 85 -4.69 -7.98 -1.70
N ASP A 86 -6.00 -8.23 -1.58
CA ASP A 86 -6.99 -7.80 -2.56
C ASP A 86 -7.21 -6.28 -2.47
N TYR A 87 -7.24 -5.72 -1.26
CA TYR A 87 -7.22 -4.27 -1.08
C TYR A 87 -5.94 -3.64 -1.67
N ALA A 88 -4.79 -4.23 -1.38
CA ALA A 88 -3.51 -3.75 -1.89
C ALA A 88 -3.43 -3.80 -3.43
N LYS A 89 -3.89 -4.89 -4.06
CA LYS A 89 -3.97 -5.03 -5.53
C LYS A 89 -4.90 -3.99 -6.15
N GLY A 90 -6.06 -3.74 -5.53
CA GLY A 90 -7.03 -2.77 -6.04
C GLY A 90 -6.44 -1.37 -6.18
N PHE A 91 -5.80 -0.86 -5.13
CA PHE A 91 -5.15 0.44 -5.18
C PHE A 91 -3.89 0.44 -6.08
N ALA A 92 -3.09 -0.65 -6.02
CA ALA A 92 -1.93 -0.82 -6.87
C ALA A 92 -2.29 -0.82 -8.36
N SER A 93 -3.47 -1.37 -8.74
CA SER A 93 -3.96 -1.35 -10.12
C SER A 93 -4.20 0.07 -10.62
N THR A 94 -4.82 0.91 -9.80
CA THR A 94 -4.99 2.33 -10.11
C THR A 94 -3.63 3.03 -10.25
N LEU A 95 -2.70 2.82 -9.31
CA LEU A 95 -1.35 3.39 -9.41
C LEU A 95 -0.62 2.93 -10.68
N ALA A 96 -0.69 1.63 -11.00
CA ALA A 96 -0.01 1.06 -12.17
C ALA A 96 -0.50 1.69 -13.48
N VAL A 97 -1.82 1.79 -13.65
CA VAL A 97 -2.45 2.33 -14.85
C VAL A 97 -2.19 3.83 -15.00
N GLU A 98 -2.46 4.60 -13.93
CA GLU A 98 -2.31 6.06 -13.97
C GLU A 98 -0.86 6.51 -14.13
N CYS A 99 0.07 5.85 -13.43
CA CYS A 99 1.49 6.18 -13.51
C CYS A 99 2.19 5.54 -14.73
N GLY A 100 1.64 4.47 -15.30
CA GLY A 100 2.29 3.68 -16.34
C GLY A 100 3.59 3.03 -15.87
N VAL A 101 3.63 2.58 -14.62
CA VAL A 101 4.77 1.96 -13.94
C VAL A 101 4.29 0.71 -13.23
N ARG A 102 5.05 -0.36 -13.28
CA ARG A 102 4.72 -1.55 -12.50
C ARG A 102 4.76 -1.26 -11.00
N VAL A 103 3.86 -1.90 -10.28
CA VAL A 103 3.74 -1.77 -8.83
C VAL A 103 3.97 -3.13 -8.19
N PHE A 104 4.74 -3.17 -7.13
CA PHE A 104 4.76 -4.31 -6.21
C PHE A 104 4.02 -3.88 -4.95
N CYS A 105 2.93 -4.57 -4.61
CA CYS A 105 2.18 -4.31 -3.39
C CYS A 105 2.41 -5.42 -2.36
N SER A 106 2.46 -5.04 -1.09
CA SER A 106 2.71 -5.93 0.04
C SER A 106 1.52 -5.95 0.96
N ALA A 107 0.98 -7.15 1.24
CA ALA A 107 0.01 -7.41 2.30
C ALA A 107 0.75 -7.73 3.60
N TYR A 108 1.45 -6.75 4.14
CA TYR A 108 2.22 -6.89 5.37
C TYR A 108 1.34 -7.32 6.55
N ARG A 109 1.95 -8.03 7.51
CA ARG A 109 1.24 -8.58 8.68
C ARG A 109 0.64 -7.47 9.56
N LEU A 110 -0.59 -7.72 10.01
CA LEU A 110 -1.43 -6.75 10.70
C LEU A 110 -1.53 -7.02 12.20
N ALA A 111 -1.80 -5.98 12.95
CA ALA A 111 -2.21 -6.07 14.34
C ALA A 111 -3.71 -6.49 14.41
N PRO A 112 -4.15 -7.14 15.51
CA PRO A 112 -3.37 -7.49 16.70
C PRO A 112 -2.54 -8.77 16.55
N GLU A 113 -2.71 -9.52 15.44
CA GLU A 113 -2.07 -10.82 15.22
C GLU A 113 -0.55 -10.70 15.21
N THR A 114 -0.04 -9.65 14.56
CA THR A 114 1.39 -9.33 14.54
C THR A 114 1.59 -7.89 15.01
N ARG A 115 2.34 -7.73 16.10
CA ARG A 115 2.68 -6.41 16.66
C ARG A 115 3.92 -5.84 15.99
N PHE A 116 4.17 -4.55 16.27
CA PHE A 116 5.45 -3.93 15.93
C PHE A 116 6.62 -4.82 16.42
N PRO A 117 7.66 -5.03 15.60
CA PRO A 117 7.95 -4.38 14.31
C PRO A 117 7.47 -5.14 13.06
N GLY A 118 6.59 -6.13 13.17
CA GLY A 118 6.26 -7.05 12.07
C GLY A 118 5.96 -6.38 10.73
N ALA A 119 5.13 -5.34 10.70
CA ALA A 119 4.84 -4.61 9.46
C ALA A 119 6.10 -3.95 8.86
N VAL A 120 7.00 -3.43 9.70
CA VAL A 120 8.27 -2.83 9.24
C VAL A 120 9.22 -3.90 8.70
N ASP A 121 9.26 -5.07 9.34
CA ASP A 121 10.07 -6.21 8.87
C ASP A 121 9.59 -6.69 7.50
N ASP A 122 8.28 -6.81 7.29
CA ASP A 122 7.69 -7.20 6.02
C ASP A 122 7.90 -6.15 4.92
N ALA A 123 7.83 -4.86 5.27
CA ALA A 123 8.14 -3.78 4.34
C ALA A 123 9.62 -3.80 3.93
N GLU A 124 10.54 -4.06 4.86
CA GLU A 124 11.97 -4.22 4.58
C GLU A 124 12.23 -5.46 3.69
N GLU A 125 11.56 -6.58 3.95
CA GLU A 125 11.67 -7.78 3.14
C GLU A 125 11.17 -7.51 1.71
N SER A 126 10.04 -6.81 1.55
CA SER A 126 9.51 -6.40 0.26
C SER A 126 10.48 -5.49 -0.51
N TYR A 127 11.10 -4.53 0.16
CA TYR A 127 12.10 -3.66 -0.45
C TYR A 127 13.35 -4.44 -0.88
N SER A 128 13.86 -5.31 -0.01
CA SER A 128 15.00 -6.18 -0.28
C SER A 128 14.73 -7.14 -1.43
N PHE A 129 13.50 -7.63 -1.54
CA PHE A 129 13.05 -8.45 -2.65
C PHE A 129 13.17 -7.68 -3.99
N LEU A 130 12.77 -6.42 -4.06
CA LEU A 130 12.92 -5.62 -5.28
C LEU A 130 14.39 -5.43 -5.65
N LEU A 131 15.26 -5.16 -4.68
CA LEU A 131 16.70 -5.09 -4.92
C LEU A 131 17.24 -6.44 -5.46
N SER A 132 16.78 -7.58 -4.91
CA SER A 132 17.18 -8.92 -5.36
C SER A 132 16.71 -9.24 -6.78
N LYS A 133 15.62 -8.57 -7.25
CA LYS A 133 15.13 -8.66 -8.63
C LYS A 133 15.92 -7.80 -9.61
N GLY A 134 16.95 -7.10 -9.14
CA GLY A 134 17.85 -6.30 -9.98
C GLY A 134 17.41 -4.83 -10.12
N TYR A 135 16.40 -4.37 -9.38
CA TYR A 135 16.10 -2.93 -9.35
C TYR A 135 17.17 -2.19 -8.57
N ALA A 136 17.77 -1.18 -9.18
CA ALA A 136 18.61 -0.23 -8.46
C ALA A 136 17.75 0.61 -7.50
N PRO A 137 18.28 1.09 -6.38
CA PRO A 137 17.53 1.94 -5.43
C PRO A 137 16.89 3.16 -6.11
N GLU A 138 17.57 3.73 -7.10
CA GLU A 138 17.12 4.87 -7.89
C GLU A 138 15.91 4.56 -8.78
N GLN A 139 15.58 3.29 -8.97
CA GLN A 139 14.44 2.82 -9.74
C GLN A 139 13.24 2.48 -8.84
N ILE A 140 13.38 2.53 -7.51
CA ILE A 140 12.34 2.19 -6.56
C ILE A 140 11.75 3.47 -5.95
N THR A 141 10.44 3.63 -6.07
CA THR A 141 9.68 4.67 -5.36
C THR A 141 8.77 3.99 -4.35
N LEU A 142 8.79 4.46 -3.09
CA LEU A 142 7.83 3.99 -2.09
C LEU A 142 6.53 4.80 -2.20
N CYS A 143 5.40 4.13 -2.14
CA CYS A 143 4.09 4.78 -2.07
C CYS A 143 3.27 4.16 -0.94
N GLY A 144 2.54 4.99 -0.19
CA GLY A 144 1.65 4.49 0.85
C GLY A 144 0.68 5.55 1.34
N GLU A 145 -0.52 5.13 1.71
CA GLU A 145 -1.53 6.00 2.28
C GLU A 145 -1.80 5.70 3.75
N SER A 146 -2.18 6.70 4.54
CA SER A 146 -2.56 6.56 5.95
C SER A 146 -1.47 5.84 6.76
N ALA A 147 -1.76 4.68 7.36
CA ALA A 147 -0.79 3.83 8.05
C ALA A 147 0.35 3.35 7.13
N GLY A 148 0.05 3.00 5.87
CA GLY A 148 1.08 2.67 4.87
C GLY A 148 1.99 3.86 4.57
N GLY A 149 1.45 5.08 4.59
CA GLY A 149 2.22 6.32 4.52
C GLY A 149 3.16 6.49 5.72
N GLY A 150 2.75 6.14 6.93
CA GLY A 150 3.62 6.06 8.10
C GLY A 150 4.69 4.97 7.97
N LEU A 151 4.28 3.80 7.44
CA LEU A 151 5.16 2.65 7.27
C LEU A 151 6.32 2.91 6.31
N ILE A 152 6.12 3.66 5.22
CA ILE A 152 7.22 4.02 4.32
C ILE A 152 8.28 4.90 5.00
N TYR A 153 7.89 5.80 5.91
CA TYR A 153 8.86 6.55 6.71
C TYR A 153 9.61 5.65 7.69
N ALA A 154 8.90 4.75 8.38
CA ALA A 154 9.52 3.77 9.28
C ALA A 154 10.51 2.87 8.52
N LEU A 155 10.15 2.43 7.31
CA LEU A 155 11.06 1.69 6.43
C LEU A 155 12.30 2.51 6.08
N CYS A 156 12.16 3.76 5.66
CA CYS A 156 13.32 4.61 5.34
C CYS A 156 14.25 4.80 6.55
N LEU A 157 13.71 4.99 7.74
CA LEU A 157 14.51 5.07 8.97
C LEU A 157 15.26 3.76 9.24
N ARG A 158 14.57 2.62 9.10
CA ARG A 158 15.17 1.29 9.24
C ARG A 158 16.30 1.04 8.24
N LEU A 159 16.09 1.39 6.97
CA LEU A 159 17.11 1.27 5.92
C LEU A 159 18.35 2.13 6.26
N LYS A 160 18.13 3.36 6.74
CA LYS A 160 19.20 4.26 7.15
C LYS A 160 19.99 3.70 8.35
N GLU A 161 19.31 3.21 9.37
CA GLU A 161 19.94 2.58 10.55
C GLU A 161 20.82 1.39 10.16
N LYS A 162 20.37 0.58 9.19
CA LYS A 162 21.11 -0.58 8.68
C LYS A 162 22.13 -0.25 7.60
N SER A 163 22.31 1.03 7.26
CA SER A 163 23.18 1.46 6.14
C SER A 163 22.84 0.78 4.81
N LEU A 164 21.56 0.47 4.60
CA LEU A 164 21.03 -0.05 3.34
C LEU A 164 20.73 1.10 2.38
N PRO A 165 20.76 0.84 1.06
CA PRO A 165 20.46 1.88 0.08
C PRO A 165 19.02 2.38 0.22
N LEU A 166 18.86 3.70 0.09
CA LEU A 166 17.55 4.34 0.17
C LEU A 166 16.87 4.36 -1.21
N PRO A 167 15.52 4.34 -1.28
CA PRO A 167 14.77 4.46 -2.53
C PRO A 167 14.95 5.85 -3.14
N ASN A 168 14.63 5.97 -4.44
CA ASN A 168 14.68 7.24 -5.17
C ASN A 168 13.77 8.33 -4.60
N GLY A 169 12.59 7.93 -4.11
CA GLY A 169 11.62 8.86 -3.57
C GLY A 169 10.49 8.19 -2.81
N ILE A 170 9.70 9.02 -2.15
CA ILE A 170 8.51 8.59 -1.41
C ILE A 170 7.29 9.41 -1.82
N ILE A 171 6.14 8.75 -1.91
CA ILE A 171 4.82 9.34 -2.12
C ILE A 171 3.96 8.95 -0.92
N ALA A 172 3.77 9.89 0.00
CA ALA A 172 2.99 9.67 1.20
C ALA A 172 1.63 10.38 1.07
N ILE A 173 0.55 9.60 1.04
CA ILE A 173 -0.82 10.10 0.88
C ILE A 173 -1.47 10.14 2.26
N SER A 174 -1.68 11.35 2.81
CA SER A 174 -2.25 11.56 4.15
C SER A 174 -1.61 10.62 5.20
N PRO A 175 -0.28 10.62 5.35
CA PRO A 175 0.42 9.64 6.15
C PRO A 175 0.08 9.79 7.64
N TRP A 176 -0.04 8.64 8.32
CA TRP A 176 -0.16 8.61 9.77
C TRP A 176 1.23 8.56 10.40
N VAL A 177 1.75 9.73 10.77
CA VAL A 177 3.13 9.91 11.28
C VAL A 177 3.19 10.38 12.74
N ASP A 178 2.04 10.68 13.34
CA ASP A 178 1.90 11.05 14.75
C ASP A 178 0.98 10.02 15.43
N LEU A 179 1.52 9.28 16.39
CA LEU A 179 0.86 8.17 17.09
C LEU A 179 0.61 8.52 18.55
#